data_82f63c46de5204e799ac44b63acf2db5
#
_entry.id   82f63c46de5204e799ac44b63acf2db5
#
_cell.length_a   1.000
_cell.length_b   1.000
_cell.length_c   1.000
_cell.angle_alpha   90.00
_cell.angle_beta   90.00
_cell.angle_gamma   90.00
#
_symmetry.space_group_name_H-M   'P 1'
#
loop_
_entity.id
_entity.type
_entity.pdbx_description
1 polymer ?
#
loop_
_entity_poly.entity_id
_entity_poly.type
_entity_poly.pdbx_seq_one_letter_code
_entity_poly.pdbx_strand_id
1 'polypeptide(L)'
;MPGSEYGYGNGQFAGQPLPTGTHLDQRSGLVLPDGVELASTGRRIGAYFLAIPLAIITLGIGYVVWGLIIWRKGQTPALQVLGMRCWRPETQQVPGFWWMALRDVVGRLADSILGPITEITSFVLMMTSQDRKSLHDMVAGTVVVHDPNKVLSS
;
A
#
# COMPACT_ATOMS: atom_id res chain seq x y z
N MET A 1 -13.98 15.73 -17.53
CA MET A 1 -13.96 14.26 -17.72
C MET A 1 -14.77 13.60 -16.64
N PRO A 2 -15.88 12.96 -17.00
CA PRO A 2 -16.75 12.35 -15.98
C PRO A 2 -16.14 11.19 -15.21
N GLY A 3 -14.99 10.69 -15.59
CA GLY A 3 -14.37 9.56 -14.92
C GLY A 3 -13.46 9.86 -13.74
N SER A 4 -13.22 11.12 -13.44
CA SER A 4 -12.31 11.52 -12.37
C SER A 4 -13.00 11.73 -11.01
N GLU A 5 -14.32 11.64 -10.99
CA GLU A 5 -15.11 11.97 -9.78
C GLU A 5 -15.15 10.86 -8.73
N TYR A 6 -14.64 9.68 -9.04
CA TYR A 6 -14.81 8.51 -8.18
C TYR A 6 -13.53 7.95 -7.56
N GLY A 7 -12.42 8.70 -7.63
CA GLY A 7 -11.19 8.29 -6.97
C GLY A 7 -11.29 8.48 -5.46
N TYR A 8 -10.83 7.51 -4.71
CA TYR A 8 -10.70 7.62 -3.26
C TYR A 8 -9.85 8.83 -2.88
N GLY A 9 -10.41 9.74 -2.11
CA GLY A 9 -9.73 10.96 -1.72
C GLY A 9 -9.86 12.13 -2.69
N ASN A 10 -10.39 11.92 -3.87
CA ASN A 10 -10.50 12.97 -4.90
C ASN A 10 -11.57 14.00 -4.63
N GLY A 11 -12.64 13.61 -3.95
CA GLY A 11 -13.65 14.56 -3.53
C GLY A 11 -13.08 15.67 -2.65
N GLN A 12 -11.96 15.40 -2.00
CA GLN A 12 -11.29 16.33 -1.11
C GLN A 12 -10.67 17.52 -1.86
N PHE A 13 -10.26 17.29 -3.11
CA PHE A 13 -9.59 18.33 -3.93
C PHE A 13 -10.36 18.69 -5.20
N ALA A 14 -11.59 18.21 -5.34
CA ALA A 14 -12.40 18.52 -6.50
C ALA A 14 -12.60 20.04 -6.66
N GLY A 15 -12.11 20.58 -7.77
CA GLY A 15 -12.18 22.00 -8.04
C GLY A 15 -11.23 22.90 -7.25
N GLN A 16 -10.31 22.32 -6.47
CA GLN A 16 -9.28 23.05 -5.73
C GLN A 16 -7.91 22.81 -6.34
N PRO A 17 -6.97 23.75 -6.20
CA PRO A 17 -5.59 23.50 -6.60
C PRO A 17 -4.98 22.40 -5.73
N LEU A 18 -4.17 21.55 -6.34
CA LEU A 18 -3.49 20.48 -5.61
C LEU A 18 -2.49 21.05 -4.60
N PRO A 19 -2.31 20.39 -3.45
CA PRO A 19 -1.28 20.81 -2.50
C PRO A 19 0.10 20.83 -3.16
N THR A 20 0.94 21.75 -2.72
CA THR A 20 2.31 21.88 -3.23
C THR A 20 3.08 20.58 -3.05
N GLY A 21 3.82 20.15 -4.08
CA GLY A 21 4.60 18.92 -4.04
C GLY A 21 3.79 17.64 -4.26
N THR A 22 2.59 17.78 -4.83
CA THR A 22 1.75 16.61 -5.16
C THR A 22 1.31 16.67 -6.62
N HIS A 23 0.88 15.51 -7.13
CA HIS A 23 0.32 15.37 -8.46
C HIS A 23 -0.90 14.45 -8.42
N LEU A 24 -1.75 14.57 -9.43
CA LEU A 24 -2.90 13.69 -9.59
C LEU A 24 -2.51 12.47 -10.43
N ASP A 25 -2.65 11.29 -9.86
CA ASP A 25 -2.48 10.05 -10.60
C ASP A 25 -3.69 9.82 -11.51
N GLN A 26 -3.46 9.89 -12.82
CA GLN A 26 -4.54 9.83 -13.81
C GLN A 26 -5.31 8.52 -13.81
N ARG A 27 -4.68 7.45 -13.38
CA ARG A 27 -5.29 6.12 -13.40
C ARG A 27 -6.23 5.89 -12.22
N SER A 28 -5.76 6.21 -11.02
CA SER A 28 -6.51 5.99 -9.79
C SER A 28 -7.32 7.21 -9.36
N GLY A 29 -6.97 8.40 -9.90
CA GLY A 29 -7.53 9.65 -9.46
C GLY A 29 -7.06 10.09 -8.09
N LEU A 30 -6.02 9.48 -7.54
CA LEU A 30 -5.47 9.82 -6.24
C LEU A 30 -4.45 10.95 -6.33
N VAL A 31 -4.37 11.76 -5.28
CA VAL A 31 -3.34 12.78 -5.13
C VAL A 31 -2.15 12.14 -4.43
N LEU A 32 -1.01 12.08 -5.11
CA LEU A 32 0.21 11.45 -4.61
C LEU A 32 1.35 12.48 -4.56
N PRO A 33 2.34 12.27 -3.67
CA PRO A 33 3.53 13.13 -3.64
C PRO A 33 4.31 13.05 -4.96
N ASP A 34 4.95 14.16 -5.34
CA ASP A 34 5.81 14.19 -6.52
C ASP A 34 6.98 13.20 -6.37
N GLY A 35 7.30 12.49 -7.43
CA GLY A 35 8.32 11.46 -7.43
C GLY A 35 7.85 10.09 -6.97
N VAL A 36 6.57 9.95 -6.62
CA VAL A 36 5.96 8.68 -6.17
C VAL A 36 4.87 8.28 -7.15
N GLU A 37 4.80 7.00 -7.45
CA GLU A 37 3.79 6.42 -8.35
C GLU A 37 3.02 5.30 -7.65
N LEU A 38 1.80 5.04 -8.10
CA LEU A 38 1.06 3.88 -7.62
C LEU A 38 1.80 2.60 -8.04
N ALA A 39 2.06 1.71 -7.09
CA ALA A 39 2.77 0.48 -7.36
C ALA A 39 2.03 -0.37 -8.40
N SER A 40 2.75 -0.92 -9.36
CA SER A 40 2.17 -1.81 -10.36
C SER A 40 1.68 -3.10 -9.72
N THR A 41 0.69 -3.74 -10.35
CA THR A 41 0.17 -5.03 -9.90
C THR A 41 1.29 -6.08 -9.86
N GLY A 42 2.17 -6.08 -10.87
CA GLY A 42 3.32 -6.99 -10.92
C GLY A 42 4.28 -6.81 -9.75
N ARG A 43 4.59 -5.58 -9.37
CA ARG A 43 5.43 -5.30 -8.18
C ARG A 43 4.77 -5.78 -6.90
N ARG A 44 3.47 -5.62 -6.76
CA ARG A 44 2.72 -6.04 -5.58
C ARG A 44 2.66 -7.56 -5.47
N ILE A 45 2.43 -8.26 -6.58
CA ILE A 45 2.50 -9.71 -6.65
C ILE A 45 3.91 -10.19 -6.33
N GLY A 46 4.93 -9.52 -6.89
CA GLY A 46 6.34 -9.82 -6.59
C GLY A 46 6.67 -9.67 -5.11
N ALA A 47 6.18 -8.62 -4.46
CA ALA A 47 6.36 -8.43 -3.01
C ALA A 47 5.73 -9.56 -2.21
N TYR A 48 4.57 -9.99 -2.61
CA TYR A 48 3.86 -11.09 -1.98
C TYR A 48 4.67 -12.39 -2.01
N PHE A 49 5.17 -12.75 -3.19
CA PHE A 49 6.01 -13.93 -3.34
C PHE A 49 7.39 -13.76 -2.70
N LEU A 50 7.95 -12.55 -2.69
CA LEU A 50 9.23 -12.27 -2.06
C LEU A 50 9.17 -12.40 -0.52
N ALA A 51 8.03 -12.13 0.08
CA ALA A 51 7.85 -12.27 1.53
C ALA A 51 8.12 -13.69 2.02
N ILE A 52 7.82 -14.70 1.21
CA ILE A 52 8.00 -16.10 1.56
C ILE A 52 9.49 -16.44 1.75
N PRO A 53 10.39 -16.25 0.75
CA PRO A 53 11.81 -16.53 0.94
C PRO A 53 12.46 -15.64 1.98
N LEU A 54 12.05 -14.37 2.11
CA LEU A 54 12.57 -13.50 3.15
C LEU A 54 12.23 -14.03 4.55
N ALA A 55 11.01 -14.49 4.76
CA ALA A 55 10.60 -15.09 6.03
C ALA A 55 11.40 -16.36 6.33
N ILE A 56 11.69 -17.20 5.33
CA ILE A 56 12.49 -18.41 5.48
C ILE A 56 13.93 -18.06 5.84
N ILE A 57 14.57 -17.15 5.10
CA ILE A 57 15.97 -16.75 5.30
C ILE A 57 16.16 -16.13 6.69
N THR A 58 15.19 -15.35 7.16
CA THR A 58 15.28 -14.70 8.47
C THR A 58 14.69 -15.55 9.60
N LEU A 59 14.41 -16.82 9.34
CA LEU A 59 13.82 -17.78 10.29
C LEU A 59 12.46 -17.33 10.87
N GLY A 60 11.72 -16.51 10.13
CA GLY A 60 10.42 -15.99 10.54
C GLY A 60 10.50 -14.94 11.64
N ILE A 61 11.22 -15.19 12.72
CA ILE A 61 11.39 -14.25 13.84
C ILE A 61 12.09 -12.97 13.37
N GLY A 62 13.17 -13.11 12.60
CA GLY A 62 13.85 -11.94 12.03
C GLY A 62 12.95 -11.12 11.13
N TYR A 63 12.09 -11.76 10.34
CA TYR A 63 11.11 -11.07 9.49
C TYR A 63 10.13 -10.24 10.32
N VAL A 64 9.62 -10.82 11.40
CA VAL A 64 8.69 -10.12 12.31
C VAL A 64 9.37 -8.93 12.97
N VAL A 65 10.57 -9.11 13.53
CA VAL A 65 11.33 -8.02 14.16
C VAL A 65 11.62 -6.91 13.15
N TRP A 66 12.09 -7.29 11.97
CA TRP A 66 12.32 -6.31 10.88
C TRP A 66 11.04 -5.55 10.53
N GLY A 67 9.91 -6.27 10.38
CA GLY A 67 8.61 -5.67 10.11
C GLY A 67 8.19 -4.68 11.17
N LEU A 68 8.29 -5.04 12.44
CA LEU A 68 7.94 -4.15 13.55
C LEU A 68 8.74 -2.85 13.54
N ILE A 69 10.01 -2.91 13.18
CA ILE A 69 10.87 -1.73 13.09
C ILE A 69 10.42 -0.81 11.96
N ILE A 70 10.12 -1.38 10.79
CA ILE A 70 9.83 -0.57 9.60
C ILE A 70 8.35 -0.24 9.41
N TRP A 71 7.44 -0.78 10.22
CA TRP A 71 6.03 -0.39 10.16
C TRP A 71 5.83 1.11 10.36
N ARG A 72 6.69 1.75 11.15
CA ARG A 72 6.66 3.21 11.32
C ARG A 72 6.89 3.97 10.02
N LYS A 73 7.54 3.32 9.05
CA LYS A 73 7.82 3.90 7.74
C LYS A 73 6.77 3.53 6.68
N GLY A 74 5.69 2.86 7.10
CA GLY A 74 4.65 2.40 6.18
C GLY A 74 5.10 1.27 5.27
N GLN A 75 6.02 0.42 5.72
CA GLN A 75 6.59 -0.65 4.92
C GLN A 75 6.50 -2.00 5.62
N THR A 76 6.51 -3.06 4.82
CA THR A 76 6.87 -4.42 5.25
C THR A 76 8.25 -4.75 4.67
N PRO A 77 8.95 -5.80 5.15
CA PRO A 77 10.25 -6.16 4.59
C PRO A 77 10.23 -6.35 3.07
N ALA A 78 9.23 -7.04 2.54
CA ALA A 78 9.12 -7.23 1.09
C ALA A 78 8.89 -5.93 0.33
N LEU A 79 8.06 -5.03 0.86
CA LEU A 79 7.85 -3.72 0.26
C LEU A 79 9.12 -2.88 0.29
N GLN A 80 9.86 -2.93 1.38
CA GLN A 80 11.12 -2.20 1.52
C GLN A 80 12.15 -2.63 0.47
N VAL A 81 12.31 -3.93 0.27
CA VAL A 81 13.25 -4.47 -0.72
C VAL A 81 12.91 -4.01 -2.14
N LEU A 82 11.63 -3.93 -2.46
CA LEU A 82 11.15 -3.53 -3.79
C LEU A 82 10.95 -2.01 -3.96
N GLY A 83 11.33 -1.21 -2.96
CA GLY A 83 11.20 0.26 -3.03
C GLY A 83 9.75 0.74 -2.99
N MET A 84 8.87 -0.02 -2.36
CA MET A 84 7.47 0.33 -2.20
C MET A 84 7.13 0.73 -0.77
N ARG A 85 6.00 1.43 -0.62
CA ARG A 85 5.55 1.94 0.67
C ARG A 85 4.03 2.07 0.69
N CYS A 86 3.42 1.91 1.86
CA CYS A 86 2.02 2.22 2.05
C CYS A 86 1.82 3.74 2.19
N TRP A 87 0.69 4.22 1.70
CA TRP A 87 0.31 5.63 1.73
C TRP A 87 -1.17 5.75 2.06
N ARG A 88 -1.53 6.73 2.87
CA ARG A 88 -2.93 7.04 3.18
C ARG A 88 -3.39 8.28 2.42
N PRO A 89 -4.19 8.13 1.35
CA PRO A 89 -4.66 9.26 0.56
C PRO A 89 -5.51 10.25 1.35
N GLU A 90 -6.27 9.77 2.32
CA GLU A 90 -7.17 10.61 3.13
C GLU A 90 -6.41 11.64 3.97
N THR A 91 -5.28 11.23 4.55
CA THR A 91 -4.47 12.10 5.40
C THR A 91 -3.24 12.67 4.70
N GLN A 92 -2.98 12.22 3.47
CA GLN A 92 -1.78 12.59 2.70
C GLN A 92 -0.48 12.35 3.48
N GLN A 93 -0.44 11.22 4.19
CA GLN A 93 0.69 10.82 5.03
C GLN A 93 0.97 9.33 4.90
N VAL A 94 2.20 8.93 5.23
CA VAL A 94 2.56 7.53 5.43
C VAL A 94 1.81 7.01 6.67
N PRO A 95 1.18 5.82 6.62
CA PRO A 95 0.51 5.27 7.78
C PRO A 95 1.51 5.05 8.91
N GLY A 96 1.11 5.41 10.12
CA GLY A 96 1.91 5.18 11.32
C GLY A 96 1.93 3.70 11.71
N PHE A 97 2.71 3.39 12.75
CA PHE A 97 2.87 2.04 13.26
C PHE A 97 1.52 1.33 13.50
N TRP A 98 0.56 1.99 14.14
CA TRP A 98 -0.73 1.38 14.47
C TRP A 98 -1.58 1.05 13.25
N TRP A 99 -1.52 1.88 12.20
CA TRP A 99 -2.23 1.60 10.96
C TRP A 99 -1.61 0.42 10.21
N MET A 100 -0.30 0.31 10.23
CA MET A 100 0.39 -0.85 9.65
C MET A 100 0.13 -2.11 10.47
N ALA A 101 0.11 -2.01 11.79
CA ALA A 101 -0.24 -3.10 12.67
C ALA A 101 -1.68 -3.58 12.42
N LEU A 102 -2.64 -2.65 12.33
CA LEU A 102 -4.02 -2.96 11.99
C LEU A 102 -4.13 -3.69 10.65
N ARG A 103 -3.46 -3.15 9.62
CA ARG A 103 -3.44 -3.73 8.28
C ARG A 103 -2.93 -5.17 8.30
N ASP A 104 -1.79 -5.39 8.92
CA ASP A 104 -1.13 -6.69 8.89
C ASP A 104 -1.78 -7.70 9.85
N VAL A 105 -2.17 -7.27 11.05
CA VAL A 105 -2.81 -8.17 12.03
C VAL A 105 -4.20 -8.59 11.55
N VAL A 106 -5.05 -7.66 11.15
CA VAL A 106 -6.40 -7.98 10.67
C VAL A 106 -6.32 -8.77 9.37
N GLY A 107 -5.38 -8.42 8.48
CA GLY A 107 -5.16 -9.17 7.26
C GLY A 107 -4.77 -10.63 7.53
N ARG A 108 -3.81 -10.86 8.43
CA ARG A 108 -3.39 -12.22 8.80
C ARG A 108 -4.47 -13.01 9.51
N LEU A 109 -5.29 -12.36 10.34
CA LEU A 109 -6.44 -13.01 10.95
C LEU A 109 -7.45 -13.44 9.88
N ALA A 110 -7.75 -12.58 8.92
CA ALA A 110 -8.63 -12.92 7.81
C ALA A 110 -8.07 -14.09 6.99
N ASP A 111 -6.76 -14.06 6.68
CA ASP A 111 -6.08 -15.16 5.97
C ASP A 111 -6.15 -16.47 6.75
N SER A 112 -6.02 -16.42 8.07
CA SER A 112 -6.09 -17.60 8.93
C SER A 112 -7.49 -18.21 8.98
N ILE A 113 -8.53 -17.37 8.92
CA ILE A 113 -9.93 -17.81 9.01
C ILE A 113 -10.46 -18.26 7.65
N LEU A 114 -10.21 -17.44 6.60
CA LEU A 114 -10.76 -17.64 5.25
C LEU A 114 -9.79 -18.30 4.29
N GLY A 115 -8.50 -18.38 4.65
CA GLY A 115 -7.47 -19.05 3.87
C GLY A 115 -7.35 -18.54 2.45
N PRO A 116 -7.33 -19.46 1.44
CA PRO A 116 -7.12 -19.08 0.04
C PRO A 116 -8.15 -18.10 -0.52
N ILE A 117 -9.32 -17.99 0.09
CA ILE A 117 -10.39 -17.09 -0.37
C ILE A 117 -9.95 -15.63 -0.27
N THR A 118 -9.31 -15.24 0.86
CA THR A 118 -8.79 -13.88 1.03
C THR A 118 -7.69 -13.56 0.04
N GLU A 119 -6.83 -14.53 -0.26
CA GLU A 119 -5.75 -14.40 -1.23
C GLU A 119 -6.28 -14.16 -2.63
N ILE A 120 -7.19 -15.01 -3.08
CA ILE A 120 -7.82 -14.88 -4.41
C ILE A 120 -8.57 -13.56 -4.52
N THR A 121 -9.32 -13.19 -3.49
CA THR A 121 -10.05 -11.92 -3.47
C THR A 121 -9.10 -10.73 -3.53
N SER A 122 -8.00 -10.76 -2.78
CA SER A 122 -6.98 -9.71 -2.82
C SER A 122 -6.35 -9.57 -4.20
N PHE A 123 -6.02 -10.69 -4.87
CA PHE A 123 -5.49 -10.65 -6.24
C PHE A 123 -6.49 -10.05 -7.23
N VAL A 124 -7.75 -10.47 -7.16
CA VAL A 124 -8.81 -9.94 -8.04
C VAL A 124 -8.97 -8.43 -7.81
N LEU A 125 -9.00 -7.99 -6.56
CA LEU A 125 -9.11 -6.56 -6.22
C LEU A 125 -7.92 -5.75 -6.73
N MET A 126 -6.70 -6.26 -6.59
CA MET A 126 -5.51 -5.59 -7.11
C MET A 126 -5.52 -5.46 -8.64
N MET A 127 -6.08 -6.45 -9.33
CA MET A 127 -6.15 -6.45 -10.79
C MET A 127 -7.27 -5.60 -11.34
N THR A 128 -8.40 -5.50 -10.61
CA THR A 128 -9.62 -4.84 -11.09
C THR A 128 -9.83 -3.44 -10.56
N SER A 129 -9.34 -3.13 -9.34
CA SER A 129 -9.51 -1.79 -8.77
C SER A 129 -8.54 -0.78 -9.39
N GLN A 130 -8.99 0.46 -9.51
CA GLN A 130 -8.19 1.55 -10.07
C GLN A 130 -6.97 1.88 -9.20
N ASP A 131 -7.11 1.80 -7.90
CA ASP A 131 -6.06 2.09 -6.92
C ASP A 131 -5.29 0.85 -6.46
N ARG A 132 -5.57 -0.30 -7.07
CA ARG A 132 -4.86 -1.57 -6.84
C ARG A 132 -4.78 -1.96 -5.37
N LYS A 133 -5.88 -1.74 -4.64
CA LYS A 133 -5.97 -2.14 -3.24
C LYS A 133 -6.17 -3.64 -3.08
N SER A 134 -5.49 -4.22 -2.09
CA SER A 134 -5.82 -5.54 -1.57
C SER A 134 -6.82 -5.42 -0.41
N LEU A 135 -7.32 -6.56 0.10
CA LEU A 135 -8.17 -6.54 1.30
C LEU A 135 -7.46 -5.89 2.49
N HIS A 136 -6.17 -6.17 2.68
CA HIS A 136 -5.35 -5.57 3.74
C HIS A 136 -5.34 -4.04 3.63
N ASP A 137 -5.18 -3.52 2.42
CA ASP A 137 -5.17 -2.08 2.18
C ASP A 137 -6.53 -1.44 2.43
N MET A 138 -7.62 -2.14 2.09
CA MET A 138 -8.99 -1.64 2.33
C MET A 138 -9.29 -1.48 3.82
N VAL A 139 -8.84 -2.41 4.64
CA VAL A 139 -9.02 -2.36 6.09
C VAL A 139 -8.34 -1.13 6.70
N ALA A 140 -7.15 -0.80 6.24
CA ALA A 140 -6.37 0.32 6.77
C ALA A 140 -6.56 1.64 6.00
N GLY A 141 -7.34 1.65 4.92
CA GLY A 141 -7.50 2.83 4.07
C GLY A 141 -6.20 3.28 3.41
N THR A 142 -5.36 2.33 3.00
CA THR A 142 -4.05 2.60 2.39
C THR A 142 -4.02 2.21 0.92
N VAL A 143 -3.04 2.74 0.20
CA VAL A 143 -2.61 2.25 -1.12
C VAL A 143 -1.12 1.99 -1.06
N VAL A 144 -0.61 1.16 -1.96
CA VAL A 144 0.82 0.92 -2.06
C VAL A 144 1.39 1.73 -3.22
N VAL A 145 2.40 2.52 -2.92
CA VAL A 145 3.09 3.38 -3.89
C VAL A 145 4.53 2.89 -4.09
N HIS A 146 5.07 3.15 -5.27
CA HIS A 146 6.48 2.94 -5.58
C HIS A 146 7.24 4.24 -5.34
N ASP A 147 8.17 4.21 -4.40
CA ASP A 147 8.98 5.36 -3.99
C ASP A 147 10.47 5.05 -4.18
N PRO A 148 10.97 5.04 -5.45
CA PRO A 148 12.34 4.68 -5.75
C PRO A 148 13.37 5.67 -5.19
N ASN A 149 12.99 6.93 -5.06
CA ASN A 149 13.84 8.01 -4.59
C ASN A 149 13.73 8.26 -3.09
N LYS A 150 12.96 7.44 -2.38
CA LYS A 150 12.74 7.54 -0.93
C LYS A 150 12.24 8.92 -0.49
N VAL A 151 11.37 9.52 -1.29
CA VAL A 151 10.78 10.84 -1.01
C VAL A 151 10.02 10.83 0.31
N LEU A 152 9.37 9.70 0.64
CA LEU A 152 8.54 9.55 1.83
C LEU A 152 9.32 9.08 3.06
N SER A 153 10.63 8.91 2.98
CA SER A 153 11.45 8.39 4.08
C SER A 153 11.99 9.48 5.02
N SER A 154 11.79 10.72 4.66
CA SER A 154 12.22 11.87 5.46
C SER A 154 11.28 12.16 6.62
#